data_97f4358607332265164145ae581fa2d8
#
_entry.id   97f4358607332265164145ae581fa2d8
#
_cell.length_a   1.000
_cell.length_b   1.000
_cell.length_c   1.000
_cell.angle_alpha   90.00
_cell.angle_beta   90.00
_cell.angle_gamma   90.00
#
_symmetry.space_group_name_H-M   'P 1'
#
loop_
_entity.id
_entity.type
_entity.pdbx_description
1 polymer ?
#
loop_
_entity_poly.entity_id
_entity_poly.type
_entity_poly.pdbx_seq_one_letter_code
_entity_poly.pdbx_strand_id
1 'polypeptide(L)'
;CNSNKDRGDRENYVKNINHIDPDILFFAGDQSYDEKEHTAAWLKFGMQFRDIFRERPCITIPDDHDIGQGNLWGENGKIASSSAGNNGGYYYHHEYIKMVERAQTNHLPDPYDKTPIKQGIGVYYTNLLLGGIDFAIIEDRKFKSGPKGKIPQQGPRPDHIRNPDYNPKSIDMDGLKLLGDRQLKFLSEWGENNSVMKAVLSQTGFCGGAHLHGSEENRLHADLDSNGWPQRGRNKALELIKGANAIHIGGDQHIATVIHHGIDDYEDGPWAFVVPAIVNNYYSRWWWPENEKIDNNPNNILPWTGRYKDGFDNKITMHAYANPDADSNGAGYGIIKFNKERNDVIFECWPRYEDVRLNNPKQFKGWPITVSLN
;
A
#
# COMPACT_ATOMS: atom_id res chain seq x y z
N CYS A 1 5.18 6.67 -1.79
CA CYS A 1 6.55 6.73 -2.34
C CYS A 1 6.82 8.07 -3.01
N ASN A 2 7.66 8.93 -2.41
CA ASN A 2 8.03 10.26 -2.88
C ASN A 2 9.55 10.36 -3.03
N SER A 3 10.10 9.66 -4.05
CA SER A 3 11.55 9.50 -4.24
C SER A 3 12.30 10.84 -4.34
N ASN A 4 13.47 10.91 -3.71
CA ASN A 4 14.37 12.06 -3.78
C ASN A 4 15.18 12.18 -5.06
N LYS A 5 15.24 11.12 -5.87
CA LYS A 5 16.00 11.12 -7.12
C LYS A 5 15.45 12.11 -8.15
N ASP A 6 14.15 12.26 -8.20
CA ASP A 6 13.51 13.34 -8.89
C ASP A 6 13.30 14.52 -7.94
N ARG A 7 14.16 15.51 -8.07
CA ARG A 7 14.11 16.74 -7.27
C ARG A 7 13.21 17.82 -7.87
N GLY A 8 12.47 17.50 -8.94
CA GLY A 8 11.44 18.34 -9.50
C GLY A 8 10.43 18.77 -8.43
N ASP A 9 9.79 19.88 -8.67
CA ASP A 9 8.73 20.35 -7.79
C ASP A 9 7.50 19.43 -7.84
N ARG A 10 6.57 19.64 -6.92
CA ARG A 10 5.29 18.94 -6.83
C ARG A 10 4.12 19.84 -7.23
N GLU A 11 4.39 20.95 -7.95
CA GLU A 11 3.39 21.95 -8.30
C GLU A 11 2.21 21.38 -9.08
N ASN A 12 2.46 20.45 -10.02
CA ASN A 12 1.40 19.84 -10.80
C ASN A 12 0.41 19.09 -9.90
N TYR A 13 0.92 18.33 -8.91
CA TYR A 13 0.07 17.68 -7.90
C TYR A 13 -0.76 18.68 -7.13
N VAL A 14 -0.12 19.74 -6.62
CA VAL A 14 -0.78 20.78 -5.82
C VAL A 14 -1.87 21.48 -6.64
N LYS A 15 -1.55 21.86 -7.89
CA LYS A 15 -2.52 22.51 -8.80
C LYS A 15 -3.72 21.60 -9.12
N ASN A 16 -3.45 20.33 -9.41
CA ASN A 16 -4.49 19.35 -9.75
C ASN A 16 -5.37 19.04 -8.53
N ILE A 17 -4.78 18.78 -7.36
CA ILE A 17 -5.52 18.47 -6.14
C ILE A 17 -6.35 19.68 -5.69
N ASN A 18 -5.83 20.89 -5.80
CA ASN A 18 -6.62 22.11 -5.53
C ASN A 18 -7.79 22.28 -6.50
N HIS A 19 -7.64 21.87 -7.76
CA HIS A 19 -8.72 21.93 -8.74
C HIS A 19 -9.79 20.85 -8.50
N ILE A 20 -9.37 19.64 -8.16
CA ILE A 20 -10.27 18.50 -7.86
C ILE A 20 -10.99 18.71 -6.53
N ASP A 21 -10.33 19.37 -5.58
CA ASP A 21 -10.84 19.74 -4.25
C ASP A 21 -11.36 18.53 -3.43
N PRO A 22 -10.52 17.51 -3.15
CA PRO A 22 -10.94 16.37 -2.35
C PRO A 22 -11.14 16.75 -0.87
N ASP A 23 -12.04 16.03 -0.18
CA ASP A 23 -12.36 16.25 1.23
C ASP A 23 -11.23 15.86 2.19
N ILE A 24 -10.36 14.92 1.80
CA ILE A 24 -9.27 14.39 2.61
C ILE A 24 -8.11 13.94 1.75
N LEU A 25 -6.89 14.05 2.29
CA LEU A 25 -5.67 13.54 1.69
C LEU A 25 -5.16 12.32 2.46
N PHE A 26 -4.68 11.32 1.75
CA PHE A 26 -4.00 10.16 2.34
C PHE A 26 -2.65 9.92 1.66
N PHE A 27 -1.60 9.85 2.45
CA PHE A 27 -0.25 9.48 2.05
C PHE A 27 0.14 8.18 2.74
N ALA A 28 0.28 7.12 1.95
CA ALA A 28 0.42 5.75 2.42
C ALA A 28 1.83 5.37 2.90
N GLY A 29 2.70 6.35 3.10
CA GLY A 29 4.08 6.10 3.51
C GLY A 29 5.11 6.51 2.47
N ASP A 30 6.39 6.40 2.84
CA ASP A 30 7.53 6.81 2.03
C ASP A 30 7.46 8.27 1.58
N GLN A 31 7.09 9.15 2.51
CA GLN A 31 7.09 10.58 2.28
C GLN A 31 8.51 11.09 2.01
N SER A 32 9.52 10.32 2.44
CA SER A 32 10.92 10.63 2.26
C SER A 32 11.77 9.37 2.06
N TYR A 33 12.79 9.51 1.21
CA TYR A 33 13.88 8.55 1.01
C TYR A 33 15.23 9.10 1.55
N ASP A 34 15.23 10.17 2.30
CA ASP A 34 16.41 10.72 3.00
C ASP A 34 16.56 10.01 4.35
N GLU A 35 16.91 8.74 4.31
CA GLU A 35 16.80 7.74 5.37
C GLU A 35 17.51 8.09 6.72
N LYS A 36 18.38 9.08 6.73
CA LYS A 36 19.09 9.52 7.96
C LYS A 36 18.72 10.93 8.40
N GLU A 37 17.98 11.64 7.58
CA GLU A 37 17.66 13.06 7.74
C GLU A 37 16.15 13.29 7.77
N HIS A 38 15.41 12.38 8.42
CA HIS A 38 13.95 12.37 8.41
C HIS A 38 13.34 13.73 8.73
N THR A 39 13.85 14.45 9.73
CA THR A 39 13.28 15.75 10.12
C THR A 39 13.36 16.76 8.97
N ALA A 40 14.50 16.87 8.31
CA ALA A 40 14.67 17.78 7.18
C ALA A 40 13.82 17.34 5.98
N ALA A 41 13.75 16.04 5.73
CA ALA A 41 12.96 15.46 4.66
C ALA A 41 11.44 15.64 4.89
N TRP A 42 10.98 15.48 6.12
CA TRP A 42 9.60 15.71 6.53
C TRP A 42 9.19 17.19 6.35
N LEU A 43 10.05 18.12 6.77
CA LEU A 43 9.81 19.55 6.53
C LEU A 43 9.77 19.90 5.05
N LYS A 44 10.65 19.30 4.24
CA LYS A 44 10.64 19.46 2.79
C LYS A 44 9.35 18.94 2.17
N PHE A 45 8.90 17.74 2.56
CA PHE A 45 7.62 17.19 2.15
C PHE A 45 6.46 18.13 2.49
N GLY A 46 6.42 18.62 3.74
CA GLY A 46 5.44 19.60 4.18
C GLY A 46 5.45 20.89 3.34
N MET A 47 6.63 21.36 2.95
CA MET A 47 6.77 22.55 2.09
C MET A 47 6.34 22.30 0.64
N GLN A 48 6.63 21.12 0.10
CA GLN A 48 6.23 20.74 -1.27
C GLN A 48 4.70 20.69 -1.44
N PHE A 49 3.97 20.27 -0.41
CA PHE A 49 2.53 20.10 -0.43
C PHE A 49 1.77 21.09 0.46
N ARG A 50 2.44 22.13 0.97
CA ARG A 50 1.89 23.06 1.97
C ARG A 50 0.52 23.65 1.61
N ASP A 51 0.31 23.98 0.34
CA ASP A 51 -0.89 24.70 -0.07
C ASP A 51 -2.13 23.79 -0.05
N ILE A 52 -1.97 22.48 -0.25
CA ILE A 52 -3.06 21.51 -0.07
C ILE A 52 -3.23 21.07 1.39
N PHE A 53 -2.14 21.01 2.18
CA PHE A 53 -2.21 20.65 3.60
C PHE A 53 -2.90 21.72 4.46
N ARG A 54 -2.85 22.96 4.05
CA ARG A 54 -3.50 24.08 4.77
C ARG A 54 -5.02 24.08 4.62
N GLU A 55 -5.55 23.48 3.57
CA GLU A 55 -6.95 23.55 3.17
C GLU A 55 -7.73 22.26 3.49
N ARG A 56 -7.04 21.15 3.79
CA ARG A 56 -7.67 19.83 3.89
C ARG A 56 -7.09 18.98 5.01
N PRO A 57 -7.92 18.15 5.67
CA PRO A 57 -7.41 17.08 6.54
C PRO A 57 -6.47 16.17 5.77
N CYS A 58 -5.43 15.72 6.44
CA CYS A 58 -4.43 14.85 5.85
C CYS A 58 -4.14 13.67 6.78
N ILE A 59 -4.16 12.46 6.24
CA ILE A 59 -3.68 11.26 6.91
C ILE A 59 -2.31 10.91 6.35
N THR A 60 -1.31 10.77 7.21
CA THR A 60 0.02 10.27 6.90
C THR A 60 0.35 9.12 7.83
N ILE A 61 0.96 8.08 7.30
CA ILE A 61 1.52 6.95 8.07
C ILE A 61 2.95 6.71 7.60
N PRO A 62 3.91 6.42 8.49
CA PRO A 62 5.27 6.14 8.07
C PRO A 62 5.39 4.75 7.44
N ASP A 63 6.22 4.61 6.41
CA ASP A 63 6.59 3.32 5.87
C ASP A 63 8.10 3.05 6.06
N ASP A 64 8.66 2.07 5.40
CA ASP A 64 10.00 1.55 5.62
C ASP A 64 11.11 2.60 5.35
N HIS A 65 11.04 3.35 4.26
CA HIS A 65 12.02 4.41 3.97
C HIS A 65 11.92 5.62 4.92
N ASP A 66 10.74 5.93 5.44
CA ASP A 66 10.59 6.95 6.49
C ASP A 66 11.32 6.53 7.79
N ILE A 67 11.35 5.23 8.06
CA ILE A 67 12.10 4.63 9.18
C ILE A 67 13.59 4.48 8.87
N GLY A 68 13.99 4.65 7.63
CA GLY A 68 15.37 4.53 7.16
C GLY A 68 15.82 3.11 6.84
N GLN A 69 14.88 2.20 6.63
CA GLN A 69 15.14 0.81 6.22
C GLN A 69 14.38 0.53 4.94
N GLY A 70 15.08 0.26 3.85
CA GLY A 70 14.42 -0.27 2.66
C GLY A 70 13.96 -1.70 2.95
N ASN A 71 12.65 -1.91 2.97
CA ASN A 71 11.88 -3.06 3.44
C ASN A 71 11.90 -3.22 4.97
N LEU A 72 10.73 -3.10 5.58
CA LEU A 72 10.56 -3.19 7.04
C LEU A 72 9.65 -4.36 7.43
N TRP A 73 10.21 -5.26 8.23
CA TRP A 73 9.48 -6.32 8.94
C TRP A 73 9.69 -6.12 10.44
N GLY A 74 8.76 -5.41 11.10
CA GLY A 74 8.97 -4.90 12.47
C GLY A 74 9.05 -5.97 13.56
N GLU A 75 8.51 -7.16 13.35
CA GLU A 75 8.57 -8.31 14.29
C GLU A 75 8.33 -7.92 15.76
N ASN A 76 7.29 -7.13 16.00
CA ASN A 76 6.93 -6.69 17.34
C ASN A 76 8.07 -5.90 18.03
N GLY A 77 8.77 -5.04 17.26
CA GLY A 77 9.82 -4.17 17.81
C GLY A 77 11.13 -4.86 18.11
N LYS A 78 11.43 -5.99 17.47
CA LYS A 78 12.73 -6.66 17.58
C LYS A 78 13.85 -5.74 17.11
N ILE A 79 15.07 -5.95 17.62
CA ILE A 79 16.27 -5.29 17.11
C ILE A 79 16.77 -6.07 15.89
N ALA A 80 16.94 -5.39 14.75
CA ALA A 80 17.50 -5.97 13.55
C ALA A 80 19.03 -6.06 13.62
N SER A 81 19.60 -7.10 13.01
CA SER A 81 21.06 -7.29 12.97
C SER A 81 21.75 -6.48 11.85
N SER A 82 20.99 -5.94 10.92
CA SER A 82 21.50 -5.16 9.80
C SER A 82 20.46 -4.17 9.29
N SER A 83 20.89 -3.14 8.57
CA SER A 83 20.00 -2.12 7.98
C SER A 83 19.05 -2.69 6.92
N ALA A 84 19.38 -3.82 6.28
CA ALA A 84 18.46 -4.50 5.38
C ALA A 84 17.26 -5.13 6.09
N GLY A 85 17.35 -5.34 7.43
CA GLY A 85 16.24 -5.78 8.27
C GLY A 85 15.62 -7.15 7.97
N ASN A 86 16.10 -7.87 6.95
CA ASN A 86 15.46 -9.10 6.43
C ASN A 86 15.23 -10.21 7.46
N ASN A 87 15.94 -10.17 8.60
CA ASN A 87 15.72 -11.06 9.74
C ASN A 87 14.63 -10.55 10.71
N GLY A 88 14.00 -9.45 10.38
CA GLY A 88 12.98 -8.77 11.17
C GLY A 88 13.55 -7.81 12.23
N GLY A 89 12.78 -6.77 12.52
CA GLY A 89 13.07 -5.77 13.52
C GLY A 89 13.56 -4.43 12.98
N TYR A 90 13.92 -3.56 13.90
CA TYR A 90 14.39 -2.20 13.64
C TYR A 90 15.90 -2.12 13.84
N TYR A 91 16.59 -1.54 12.86
CA TYR A 91 18.04 -1.34 12.89
C TYR A 91 18.42 -0.04 13.60
N TYR A 92 17.65 1.03 13.36
CA TYR A 92 17.91 2.32 13.97
C TYR A 92 17.43 2.36 15.42
N HIS A 93 17.98 3.31 16.19
CA HIS A 93 17.65 3.49 17.59
C HIS A 93 16.15 3.77 17.78
N HIS A 94 15.54 3.17 18.79
CA HIS A 94 14.10 3.28 19.03
C HIS A 94 13.59 4.72 19.21
N GLU A 95 14.41 5.64 19.76
CA GLU A 95 14.00 7.04 19.86
C GLU A 95 13.89 7.74 18.50
N TYR A 96 14.71 7.33 17.52
CA TYR A 96 14.56 7.80 16.14
C TYR A 96 13.23 7.29 15.55
N ILE A 97 12.92 6.02 15.72
CA ILE A 97 11.64 5.42 15.22
C ILE A 97 10.44 6.14 15.84
N LYS A 98 10.45 6.36 17.16
CA LYS A 98 9.41 7.11 17.86
C LYS A 98 9.29 8.57 17.37
N MET A 99 10.40 9.20 17.02
CA MET A 99 10.40 10.56 16.47
C MET A 99 9.70 10.58 15.10
N VAL A 100 10.00 9.61 14.22
CA VAL A 100 9.33 9.46 12.92
C VAL A 100 7.84 9.24 13.11
N GLU A 101 7.43 8.32 13.98
CA GLU A 101 6.02 8.06 14.31
C GLU A 101 5.31 9.35 14.74
N ARG A 102 5.88 10.06 15.73
CA ARG A 102 5.29 11.33 16.21
C ARG A 102 5.18 12.36 15.10
N ALA A 103 6.22 12.51 14.28
CA ALA A 103 6.21 13.49 13.20
C ALA A 103 5.06 13.26 12.21
N GLN A 104 4.77 11.99 11.92
CA GLN A 104 3.80 11.63 10.89
C GLN A 104 2.37 11.37 11.41
N THR A 105 2.20 11.07 12.70
CA THR A 105 0.87 10.69 13.23
C THR A 105 0.32 11.60 14.34
N ASN A 106 1.11 12.54 14.86
CA ASN A 106 0.72 13.37 16.02
C ASN A 106 -0.49 14.29 15.78
N HIS A 107 -0.83 14.57 14.54
CA HIS A 107 -2.00 15.38 14.16
C HIS A 107 -3.27 14.57 13.94
N LEU A 108 -3.16 13.25 13.98
CA LEU A 108 -4.27 12.30 13.82
C LEU A 108 -4.93 11.99 15.18
N PRO A 109 -6.11 11.34 15.20
CA PRO A 109 -6.73 10.89 16.43
C PRO A 109 -5.80 10.01 17.27
N ASP A 110 -6.06 9.94 18.56
CA ASP A 110 -5.32 9.03 19.47
C ASP A 110 -5.34 7.58 18.95
N PRO A 111 -4.24 6.83 19.11
CA PRO A 111 -4.23 5.43 18.75
C PRO A 111 -5.24 4.63 19.58
N TYR A 112 -5.90 3.66 18.98
CA TYR A 112 -6.87 2.77 19.62
C TYR A 112 -6.27 2.05 20.85
N ASP A 113 -5.02 1.62 20.74
CA ASP A 113 -4.27 1.00 21.84
C ASP A 113 -2.87 1.63 21.94
N LYS A 114 -2.60 2.30 23.06
CA LYS A 114 -1.34 3.00 23.34
C LYS A 114 -0.23 2.07 23.84
N THR A 115 -0.49 0.76 23.97
CA THR A 115 0.50 -0.19 24.46
C THR A 115 1.66 -0.31 23.45
N PRO A 116 2.90 -0.01 23.84
CA PRO A 116 4.04 -0.13 22.95
C PRO A 116 4.40 -1.60 22.67
N ILE A 117 5.08 -1.82 21.56
CA ILE A 117 5.82 -3.06 21.29
C ILE A 117 7.20 -2.99 21.95
N LYS A 118 8.06 -3.99 21.69
CA LYS A 118 9.44 -4.00 22.23
C LYS A 118 10.13 -2.67 21.95
N GLN A 119 11.12 -2.33 22.76
CA GLN A 119 11.88 -1.08 22.72
C GLN A 119 11.03 0.18 23.00
N GLY A 120 9.78 0.01 23.43
CA GLY A 120 8.86 1.13 23.66
C GLY A 120 8.38 1.83 22.38
N ILE A 121 8.50 1.18 21.21
CA ILE A 121 8.02 1.68 19.95
C ILE A 121 6.48 1.59 19.93
N GLY A 122 5.80 2.63 19.44
CA GLY A 122 4.36 2.65 19.28
C GLY A 122 3.85 1.76 18.15
N VAL A 123 2.54 1.55 18.11
CA VAL A 123 1.82 1.04 16.94
C VAL A 123 0.64 1.94 16.73
N TYR A 124 0.66 2.69 15.64
CA TYR A 124 -0.42 3.61 15.35
C TYR A 124 -1.51 2.91 14.54
N TYR A 125 -2.62 2.62 15.17
CA TYR A 125 -3.85 2.19 14.51
C TYR A 125 -5.06 2.74 15.25
N THR A 126 -6.04 3.20 14.49
CA THR A 126 -7.25 3.85 15.00
C THR A 126 -8.30 3.91 13.90
N ASN A 127 -9.48 4.44 14.20
CA ASN A 127 -10.43 4.80 13.17
C ASN A 127 -10.71 6.30 13.14
N LEU A 128 -11.14 6.78 12.00
CA LEU A 128 -11.51 8.17 11.74
C LEU A 128 -12.81 8.20 10.94
N LEU A 129 -13.87 8.75 11.54
CA LEU A 129 -15.12 9.00 10.84
C LEU A 129 -15.08 10.40 10.22
N LEU A 130 -15.09 10.48 8.90
CA LEU A 130 -15.12 11.74 8.16
C LEU A 130 -16.11 11.66 7.00
N GLY A 131 -16.96 12.67 6.86
CA GLY A 131 -17.93 12.75 5.76
C GLY A 131 -18.95 11.59 5.72
N GLY A 132 -19.07 10.83 6.79
CA GLY A 132 -19.90 9.61 6.87
C GLY A 132 -19.23 8.38 6.27
N ILE A 133 -17.91 8.41 6.09
CA ILE A 133 -17.06 7.26 5.78
C ILE A 133 -16.20 6.97 7.01
N ASP A 134 -16.13 5.72 7.43
CA ASP A 134 -15.30 5.30 8.56
C ASP A 134 -14.01 4.63 8.06
N PHE A 135 -12.90 5.31 8.32
CA PHE A 135 -11.57 4.87 7.91
C PHE A 135 -10.87 4.16 9.05
N ALA A 136 -10.52 2.88 8.89
CA ALA A 136 -9.57 2.21 9.77
C ALA A 136 -8.15 2.43 9.24
N ILE A 137 -7.31 3.04 10.05
CA ILE A 137 -5.88 3.24 9.77
C ILE A 137 -5.12 2.13 10.48
N ILE A 138 -4.28 1.39 9.78
CA ILE A 138 -3.47 0.30 10.33
C ILE A 138 -2.01 0.42 9.95
N GLU A 139 -1.13 -0.17 10.75
CA GLU A 139 0.30 -0.29 10.47
C GLU A 139 0.67 -1.74 10.14
N ASP A 140 0.82 -2.05 8.86
CA ASP A 140 1.08 -3.41 8.39
C ASP A 140 2.54 -3.86 8.53
N ARG A 141 3.47 -2.95 8.88
CA ARG A 141 4.89 -3.25 9.09
C ARG A 141 5.23 -3.72 10.52
N LYS A 142 4.51 -3.26 11.54
CA LYS A 142 4.90 -3.39 12.96
C LYS A 142 5.03 -4.83 13.45
N PHE A 143 4.19 -5.72 12.98
CA PHE A 143 4.17 -7.13 13.40
C PHE A 143 4.62 -8.07 12.30
N LYS A 144 4.79 -7.59 11.07
CA LYS A 144 5.15 -8.40 9.91
C LYS A 144 6.44 -9.17 10.16
N SER A 145 6.43 -10.46 9.87
CA SER A 145 7.58 -11.34 10.02
C SER A 145 8.63 -11.08 8.96
N GLY A 146 9.91 -11.04 9.33
CA GLY A 146 11.02 -11.01 8.38
C GLY A 146 11.28 -12.41 7.79
N PRO A 147 11.66 -12.51 6.51
CA PRO A 147 11.79 -13.79 5.83
C PRO A 147 13.05 -14.57 6.22
N LYS A 148 14.17 -13.88 6.45
CA LYS A 148 15.49 -14.51 6.64
C LYS A 148 15.52 -15.46 7.82
N GLY A 149 15.89 -16.71 7.56
CA GLY A 149 16.00 -17.76 8.56
C GLY A 149 14.67 -18.39 9.00
N LYS A 150 13.54 -17.97 8.41
CA LYS A 150 12.22 -18.56 8.66
C LYS A 150 11.66 -19.30 7.46
N ILE A 151 12.03 -18.87 6.27
CA ILE A 151 11.62 -19.49 5.01
C ILE A 151 12.85 -19.79 4.14
N PRO A 152 12.77 -20.73 3.19
CA PRO A 152 13.85 -20.97 2.23
C PRO A 152 14.12 -19.72 1.39
N GLN A 153 15.40 -19.35 1.24
CA GLN A 153 15.79 -18.28 0.32
C GLN A 153 15.71 -18.77 -1.12
N GLN A 154 14.96 -18.07 -1.98
CA GLN A 154 14.66 -18.45 -3.36
C GLN A 154 15.20 -17.44 -4.39
N GLY A 155 16.14 -16.59 -3.98
CA GLY A 155 16.75 -15.58 -4.82
C GLY A 155 18.00 -14.96 -4.17
N PRO A 156 18.61 -13.94 -4.80
CA PRO A 156 19.84 -13.32 -4.29
C PRO A 156 19.62 -12.56 -2.98
N ARG A 157 18.38 -12.12 -2.72
CA ARG A 157 17.94 -11.49 -1.49
C ARG A 157 16.91 -12.38 -0.79
N PRO A 158 16.83 -12.35 0.55
CA PRO A 158 15.84 -13.15 1.29
C PRO A 158 14.38 -12.85 0.95
N ASP A 159 14.09 -11.64 0.50
CA ASP A 159 12.76 -11.10 0.19
C ASP A 159 12.37 -11.24 -1.29
N HIS A 160 13.33 -11.54 -2.17
CA HIS A 160 13.08 -11.64 -3.61
C HIS A 160 13.08 -13.11 -4.08
N ILE A 161 11.95 -13.58 -4.55
CA ILE A 161 11.83 -14.90 -5.15
C ILE A 161 12.07 -14.78 -6.65
N ARG A 162 13.17 -15.39 -7.11
CA ARG A 162 13.57 -15.45 -8.52
C ARG A 162 13.61 -16.86 -9.09
N ASN A 163 13.39 -17.87 -8.25
CA ASN A 163 13.26 -19.25 -8.70
C ASN A 163 11.88 -19.48 -9.31
N PRO A 164 11.75 -19.74 -10.62
CA PRO A 164 10.46 -19.95 -11.27
C PRO A 164 9.74 -21.21 -10.78
N ASP A 165 10.49 -22.20 -10.30
CA ASP A 165 9.97 -23.50 -9.85
C ASP A 165 9.68 -23.52 -8.33
N TYR A 166 9.69 -22.38 -7.65
CA TYR A 166 9.46 -22.38 -6.22
C TYR A 166 8.00 -22.75 -5.88
N ASN A 167 7.84 -23.38 -4.73
CA ASN A 167 6.52 -23.73 -4.23
C ASN A 167 6.02 -22.66 -3.25
N PRO A 168 4.96 -21.87 -3.59
CA PRO A 168 4.42 -20.84 -2.71
C PRO A 168 4.03 -21.34 -1.31
N LYS A 169 3.64 -22.62 -1.18
CA LYS A 169 3.32 -23.21 0.13
C LYS A 169 4.55 -23.39 1.03
N SER A 170 5.76 -23.45 0.45
CA SER A 170 7.00 -23.59 1.23
C SER A 170 7.39 -22.33 2.00
N ILE A 171 6.78 -21.19 1.68
CA ILE A 171 7.03 -19.90 2.33
C ILE A 171 5.89 -19.43 3.24
N ASP A 172 4.76 -20.15 3.30
CA ASP A 172 3.64 -19.87 4.20
C ASP A 172 3.75 -20.72 5.48
N MET A 173 4.79 -20.45 6.26
CA MET A 173 5.12 -21.21 7.47
C MET A 173 4.23 -20.83 8.65
N ASP A 174 4.01 -21.80 9.55
CA ASP A 174 3.30 -21.57 10.79
C ASP A 174 3.98 -20.51 11.68
N GLY A 175 3.19 -19.65 12.30
CA GLY A 175 3.67 -18.61 13.20
C GLY A 175 4.13 -17.32 12.51
N LEU A 176 4.16 -17.25 11.18
CA LEU A 176 4.36 -16.00 10.47
C LEU A 176 3.17 -15.04 10.68
N LYS A 177 3.47 -13.78 10.91
CA LYS A 177 2.47 -12.74 11.19
C LYS A 177 2.52 -11.63 10.14
N LEU A 178 1.37 -11.04 9.85
CA LEU A 178 1.23 -9.79 9.10
C LEU A 178 0.83 -8.67 10.06
N LEU A 179 -0.45 -8.52 10.38
CA LEU A 179 -0.96 -7.41 11.20
C LEU A 179 -0.79 -7.60 12.72
N GLY A 180 -0.57 -8.85 13.17
CA GLY A 180 -0.56 -9.19 14.59
C GLY A 180 -1.95 -9.17 15.23
N ASP A 181 -2.07 -9.84 16.39
CA ASP A 181 -3.37 -10.15 17.00
C ASP A 181 -4.13 -8.88 17.45
N ARG A 182 -3.42 -7.83 17.87
CA ARG A 182 -4.02 -6.55 18.32
C ARG A 182 -4.75 -5.82 17.20
N GLN A 183 -4.14 -5.70 16.03
CA GLN A 183 -4.77 -5.03 14.88
C GLN A 183 -5.89 -5.89 14.28
N LEU A 184 -5.73 -7.22 14.26
CA LEU A 184 -6.82 -8.12 13.86
C LEU A 184 -8.04 -7.98 14.78
N LYS A 185 -7.83 -7.90 16.11
CA LYS A 185 -8.89 -7.63 17.07
C LYS A 185 -9.56 -6.28 16.80
N PHE A 186 -8.77 -5.23 16.61
CA PHE A 186 -9.28 -3.90 16.27
C PHE A 186 -10.14 -3.92 14.99
N LEU A 187 -9.68 -4.54 13.91
CA LEU A 187 -10.45 -4.65 12.67
C LEU A 187 -11.77 -5.44 12.86
N SER A 188 -11.74 -6.49 13.70
CA SER A 188 -12.96 -7.25 14.04
C SER A 188 -13.99 -6.37 14.75
N GLU A 189 -13.58 -5.64 15.80
CA GLU A 189 -14.46 -4.76 16.58
C GLU A 189 -14.95 -3.57 15.74
N TRP A 190 -14.06 -2.95 14.95
CA TRP A 190 -14.42 -1.89 14.03
C TRP A 190 -15.41 -2.36 12.96
N GLY A 191 -15.29 -3.61 12.52
CA GLY A 191 -16.15 -4.24 11.52
C GLY A 191 -17.61 -4.41 11.95
N GLU A 192 -17.90 -4.45 13.24
CA GLU A 192 -19.24 -4.73 13.76
C GLU A 192 -20.29 -3.65 13.40
N ASN A 193 -19.86 -2.40 13.24
CA ASN A 193 -20.76 -1.31 12.82
C ASN A 193 -20.82 -1.20 11.29
N ASN A 194 -21.88 -1.69 10.68
CA ASN A 194 -22.08 -1.68 9.22
C ASN A 194 -22.99 -0.55 8.71
N SER A 195 -23.27 0.47 9.53
CA SER A 195 -24.20 1.56 9.17
C SER A 195 -23.61 2.64 8.24
N VAL A 196 -22.30 2.60 7.97
CA VAL A 196 -21.57 3.58 7.14
C VAL A 196 -20.64 2.86 6.17
N MET A 197 -20.31 3.52 5.06
CA MET A 197 -19.26 3.02 4.16
C MET A 197 -17.91 3.03 4.86
N LYS A 198 -17.05 2.08 4.52
CA LYS A 198 -15.80 1.83 5.21
C LYS A 198 -14.62 1.66 4.27
N ALA A 199 -13.45 2.10 4.74
CA ALA A 199 -12.17 1.86 4.07
C ALA A 199 -11.07 1.56 5.09
N VAL A 200 -10.18 0.62 4.76
CA VAL A 200 -8.95 0.36 5.50
C VAL A 200 -7.80 1.04 4.78
N LEU A 201 -7.01 1.81 5.51
CA LEU A 201 -5.82 2.52 5.03
C LEU A 201 -4.58 1.86 5.62
N SER A 202 -3.64 1.45 4.76
CA SER A 202 -2.38 0.84 5.18
C SER A 202 -1.21 1.32 4.32
N GLN A 203 0.01 0.93 4.69
CA GLN A 203 1.21 1.24 3.91
C GLN A 203 1.21 0.48 2.58
N THR A 204 0.97 -0.83 2.60
CA THR A 204 1.24 -1.74 1.48
C THR A 204 -0.03 -2.42 0.96
N GLY A 205 -0.08 -2.70 -0.34
CA GLY A 205 -1.12 -3.53 -0.96
C GLY A 205 -1.00 -5.01 -0.57
N PHE A 206 -2.12 -5.73 -0.47
CA PHE A 206 -2.20 -7.12 0.02
C PHE A 206 -2.14 -8.16 -1.10
N CYS A 207 -1.31 -7.91 -2.11
CA CYS A 207 -0.99 -8.87 -3.18
C CYS A 207 0.38 -8.60 -3.78
N GLY A 208 0.95 -9.57 -4.48
CA GLY A 208 2.18 -9.42 -5.25
C GLY A 208 1.92 -8.92 -6.67
N GLY A 209 1.56 -7.64 -6.83
CA GLY A 209 1.25 -7.03 -8.13
C GLY A 209 2.47 -6.57 -8.94
N ALA A 210 3.64 -6.44 -8.33
CA ALA A 210 4.85 -5.96 -8.99
C ALA A 210 5.76 -7.12 -9.38
N HIS A 211 5.81 -7.45 -10.67
CA HIS A 211 6.59 -8.58 -11.21
C HIS A 211 7.92 -8.18 -11.83
N LEU A 212 8.02 -6.99 -12.42
CA LEU A 212 9.30 -6.49 -12.94
C LEU A 212 9.77 -5.31 -12.12
N HIS A 213 11.08 -5.25 -11.87
CA HIS A 213 11.75 -4.16 -11.19
C HIS A 213 12.72 -3.47 -12.14
N GLY A 214 12.20 -2.62 -13.01
CA GLY A 214 12.97 -1.83 -13.99
C GLY A 214 13.13 -2.47 -15.36
N SER A 215 13.34 -3.78 -15.45
CA SER A 215 13.53 -4.49 -16.71
C SER A 215 13.14 -5.97 -16.59
N GLU A 216 13.05 -6.67 -17.72
CA GLU A 216 12.72 -8.10 -17.78
C GLU A 216 13.78 -8.97 -17.08
N GLU A 217 15.05 -8.58 -17.10
CA GLU A 217 16.11 -9.30 -16.40
C GLU A 217 15.95 -9.25 -14.87
N ASN A 218 15.18 -8.29 -14.37
CA ASN A 218 14.88 -8.12 -12.95
C ASN A 218 13.48 -8.63 -12.59
N ARG A 219 13.05 -9.70 -13.25
CA ARG A 219 11.79 -10.35 -12.90
C ARG A 219 11.84 -10.93 -11.50
N LEU A 220 10.79 -10.68 -10.75
CA LEU A 220 10.47 -11.35 -9.48
C LEU A 220 9.22 -12.20 -9.66
N HIS A 221 9.29 -13.47 -9.28
CA HIS A 221 8.10 -14.30 -9.19
C HIS A 221 7.24 -13.89 -8.01
N ALA A 222 7.89 -13.50 -6.89
CA ALA A 222 7.23 -12.87 -5.76
C ALA A 222 8.17 -11.93 -5.03
N ASP A 223 7.62 -10.84 -4.49
CA ASP A 223 8.26 -9.88 -3.60
C ASP A 223 7.61 -9.99 -2.21
N LEU A 224 8.37 -10.50 -1.22
CA LEU A 224 7.88 -10.72 0.14
C LEU A 224 7.61 -9.42 0.89
N ASP A 225 8.09 -8.29 0.38
CA ASP A 225 7.79 -6.98 0.94
C ASP A 225 6.31 -6.63 0.77
N SER A 226 5.69 -7.03 -0.33
CA SER A 226 4.24 -6.91 -0.47
C SER A 226 3.49 -7.74 0.58
N ASN A 227 2.29 -7.27 0.96
CA ASN A 227 1.44 -7.99 1.91
C ASN A 227 0.63 -9.14 1.26
N GLY A 228 1.00 -9.58 0.07
CA GLY A 228 0.66 -10.90 -0.43
C GLY A 228 1.25 -12.03 0.41
N TRP A 229 2.31 -11.71 1.18
CA TRP A 229 2.99 -12.59 2.11
C TRP A 229 3.04 -11.97 3.53
N PRO A 230 2.92 -12.78 4.63
CA PRO A 230 2.57 -14.21 4.68
C PRO A 230 1.12 -14.45 4.28
N GLN A 231 0.86 -15.49 3.47
CA GLN A 231 -0.45 -15.74 2.84
C GLN A 231 -1.57 -15.92 3.87
N ARG A 232 -1.34 -16.70 4.93
CA ARG A 232 -2.33 -16.89 6.02
C ARG A 232 -2.59 -15.60 6.80
N GLY A 233 -1.56 -14.77 7.00
CA GLY A 233 -1.70 -13.46 7.63
C GLY A 233 -2.51 -12.50 6.78
N ARG A 234 -2.25 -12.50 5.47
CA ARG A 234 -3.03 -11.78 4.47
C ARG A 234 -4.51 -12.20 4.49
N ASN A 235 -4.79 -13.50 4.40
CA ASN A 235 -6.16 -13.99 4.34
C ASN A 235 -6.96 -13.60 5.58
N LYS A 236 -6.39 -13.73 6.78
CA LYS A 236 -7.03 -13.27 8.03
C LYS A 236 -7.39 -11.78 8.00
N ALA A 237 -6.51 -10.94 7.47
CA ALA A 237 -6.78 -9.51 7.33
C ALA A 237 -7.91 -9.26 6.32
N LEU A 238 -7.88 -9.92 5.17
CA LEU A 238 -8.90 -9.78 4.14
C LEU A 238 -10.29 -10.26 4.58
N GLU A 239 -10.36 -11.35 5.37
CA GLU A 239 -11.61 -11.83 5.97
C GLU A 239 -12.26 -10.75 6.84
N LEU A 240 -11.49 -10.05 7.66
CA LEU A 240 -11.99 -8.98 8.53
C LEU A 240 -12.40 -7.74 7.73
N ILE A 241 -11.60 -7.35 6.73
CA ILE A 241 -11.91 -6.21 5.84
C ILE A 241 -13.21 -6.50 5.06
N LYS A 242 -13.35 -7.72 4.51
CA LYS A 242 -14.58 -8.19 3.86
C LYS A 242 -15.75 -8.18 4.82
N GLY A 243 -15.57 -8.74 6.02
CA GLY A 243 -16.63 -8.79 7.06
C GLY A 243 -17.13 -7.40 7.47
N ALA A 244 -16.27 -6.39 7.38
CA ALA A 244 -16.61 -4.99 7.59
C ALA A 244 -17.28 -4.32 6.37
N ASN A 245 -17.43 -5.01 5.26
CA ASN A 245 -17.84 -4.46 3.95
C ASN A 245 -16.98 -3.24 3.54
N ALA A 246 -15.68 -3.31 3.79
CA ALA A 246 -14.74 -2.23 3.56
C ALA A 246 -13.91 -2.45 2.30
N ILE A 247 -13.49 -1.36 1.64
CA ILE A 247 -12.42 -1.38 0.66
C ILE A 247 -11.06 -1.25 1.35
N HIS A 248 -10.00 -1.69 0.69
CA HIS A 248 -8.62 -1.53 1.14
C HIS A 248 -7.88 -0.53 0.24
N ILE A 249 -7.14 0.41 0.84
CA ILE A 249 -6.31 1.41 0.16
C ILE A 249 -4.90 1.31 0.73
N GLY A 250 -3.92 1.07 -0.13
CA GLY A 250 -2.52 0.97 0.24
C GLY A 250 -1.59 1.56 -0.81
N GLY A 251 -0.30 1.57 -0.55
CA GLY A 251 0.75 2.11 -1.41
C GLY A 251 1.93 1.15 -1.60
N ASP A 252 3.15 1.66 -1.47
CA ASP A 252 4.44 0.99 -1.45
C ASP A 252 4.86 0.32 -2.77
N GLN A 253 3.96 -0.38 -3.44
CA GLN A 253 4.27 -1.24 -4.58
C GLN A 253 4.76 -0.51 -5.85
N HIS A 254 4.81 0.82 -5.86
CA HIS A 254 5.24 1.65 -6.99
C HIS A 254 4.48 1.37 -8.30
N ILE A 255 3.28 0.80 -8.19
CA ILE A 255 2.37 0.54 -9.30
C ILE A 255 0.93 0.71 -8.81
N ALA A 256 0.12 1.43 -9.58
CA ALA A 256 -1.30 1.53 -9.28
C ALA A 256 -2.05 0.28 -9.76
N THR A 257 -2.92 -0.26 -8.91
CA THR A 257 -3.78 -1.40 -9.27
C THR A 257 -5.15 -1.28 -8.62
N VAL A 258 -6.20 -1.72 -9.32
CA VAL A 258 -7.50 -2.06 -8.70
C VAL A 258 -7.70 -3.56 -8.79
N ILE A 259 -7.87 -4.16 -7.62
CA ILE A 259 -7.95 -5.61 -7.45
C ILE A 259 -9.19 -5.97 -6.64
N HIS A 260 -9.92 -6.98 -7.08
CA HIS A 260 -10.85 -7.71 -6.23
C HIS A 260 -10.12 -8.93 -5.71
N HIS A 261 -9.87 -8.95 -4.40
CA HIS A 261 -9.13 -10.05 -3.77
C HIS A 261 -9.95 -11.33 -3.73
N GLY A 262 -9.27 -12.47 -3.82
CA GLY A 262 -9.78 -13.78 -3.44
C GLY A 262 -9.11 -14.26 -2.16
N ILE A 263 -9.85 -15.00 -1.35
CA ILE A 263 -9.42 -15.68 -0.13
C ILE A 263 -9.44 -17.18 -0.39
N ASP A 264 -10.64 -17.77 -0.46
CA ASP A 264 -10.85 -19.18 -0.82
C ASP A 264 -11.15 -19.33 -2.31
N ASP A 265 -11.85 -18.36 -2.91
CA ASP A 265 -12.12 -18.29 -4.33
C ASP A 265 -11.86 -16.89 -4.89
N TYR A 266 -11.99 -16.73 -6.21
CA TYR A 266 -11.88 -15.43 -6.85
C TYR A 266 -13.05 -14.52 -6.43
N GLU A 267 -12.73 -13.23 -6.16
CA GLU A 267 -13.73 -12.20 -5.88
C GLU A 267 -14.54 -12.42 -4.58
N ASP A 268 -14.06 -13.29 -3.70
CA ASP A 268 -14.69 -13.52 -2.40
C ASP A 268 -14.06 -12.70 -1.25
N GLY A 269 -13.13 -11.83 -1.57
CA GLY A 269 -12.47 -10.87 -0.65
C GLY A 269 -12.90 -9.42 -0.89
N PRO A 270 -12.24 -8.44 -0.26
CA PRO A 270 -12.51 -7.01 -0.45
C PRO A 270 -11.94 -6.47 -1.76
N TRP A 271 -12.50 -5.36 -2.22
CA TRP A 271 -11.88 -4.51 -3.23
C TRP A 271 -10.67 -3.78 -2.67
N ALA A 272 -9.65 -3.60 -3.49
CA ALA A 272 -8.44 -2.86 -3.12
C ALA A 272 -7.99 -1.92 -4.22
N PHE A 273 -7.49 -0.75 -3.79
CA PHE A 273 -6.77 0.19 -4.63
C PHE A 273 -5.36 0.38 -4.06
N VAL A 274 -4.35 -0.06 -4.78
CA VAL A 274 -2.96 0.32 -4.53
C VAL A 274 -2.69 1.59 -5.30
N VAL A 275 -2.34 2.66 -4.59
CA VAL A 275 -2.12 3.98 -5.20
C VAL A 275 -0.74 4.04 -5.89
N PRO A 276 -0.59 4.86 -6.96
CA PRO A 276 0.70 5.03 -7.61
C PRO A 276 1.68 5.79 -6.72
N ALA A 277 2.98 5.63 -6.98
CA ALA A 277 4.00 6.47 -6.38
C ALA A 277 3.86 7.93 -6.85
N ILE A 278 4.12 8.88 -5.97
CA ILE A 278 4.21 10.31 -6.32
C ILE A 278 5.39 10.51 -7.30
N VAL A 279 6.51 9.82 -7.05
CA VAL A 279 7.67 9.81 -7.93
C VAL A 279 8.23 8.41 -8.02
N ASN A 280 8.18 7.83 -9.21
CA ASN A 280 8.59 6.46 -9.47
C ASN A 280 9.92 6.43 -10.26
N ASN A 281 10.96 7.06 -9.73
CA ASN A 281 12.27 7.12 -10.41
C ASN A 281 13.26 6.07 -9.94
N TYR A 282 12.94 5.34 -8.88
CA TYR A 282 13.89 4.40 -8.31
C TYR A 282 13.91 3.10 -9.08
N TYR A 283 12.73 2.51 -9.25
CA TYR A 283 12.48 1.31 -10.05
C TYR A 283 11.10 1.41 -10.63
N SER A 284 10.99 1.31 -11.96
CA SER A 284 9.70 1.09 -12.60
C SER A 284 9.21 -0.30 -12.20
N ARG A 285 8.01 -0.38 -11.68
CA ARG A 285 7.36 -1.63 -11.30
C ARG A 285 6.28 -1.96 -12.31
N TRP A 286 6.17 -3.24 -12.68
CA TRP A 286 5.26 -3.67 -13.73
C TRP A 286 4.41 -4.83 -13.25
N TRP A 287 3.11 -4.73 -13.48
CA TRP A 287 2.24 -5.88 -13.56
C TRP A 287 2.51 -6.59 -14.87
N TRP A 288 3.07 -7.78 -14.80
CA TRP A 288 3.39 -8.63 -15.95
C TRP A 288 3.24 -10.09 -15.54
N PRO A 289 1.98 -10.59 -15.50
CA PRO A 289 1.71 -11.94 -15.00
C PRO A 289 2.35 -13.00 -15.90
N GLU A 290 2.91 -14.02 -15.28
CA GLU A 290 3.46 -15.19 -15.96
C GLU A 290 2.40 -16.26 -16.18
N ASN A 291 1.44 -16.35 -15.26
CA ASN A 291 0.35 -17.29 -15.36
C ASN A 291 -0.61 -16.87 -16.46
N GLU A 292 -1.12 -17.87 -17.18
CA GLU A 292 -2.18 -17.63 -18.12
C GLU A 292 -3.42 -17.09 -17.39
N LYS A 293 -4.13 -16.21 -18.06
CA LYS A 293 -5.41 -15.69 -17.62
C LYS A 293 -6.42 -16.83 -17.48
N ILE A 294 -7.09 -16.90 -16.34
CA ILE A 294 -8.04 -17.97 -16.03
C ILE A 294 -9.40 -17.72 -16.73
N ASP A 295 -9.78 -16.44 -16.85
CA ASP A 295 -10.97 -16.05 -17.61
C ASP A 295 -10.84 -14.66 -18.22
N ASN A 296 -11.76 -14.31 -19.12
CA ASN A 296 -11.79 -13.00 -19.76
C ASN A 296 -12.62 -12.01 -18.95
N ASN A 297 -12.02 -10.86 -18.59
CA ASN A 297 -12.79 -9.70 -18.19
C ASN A 297 -13.37 -9.02 -19.43
N PRO A 298 -14.71 -8.89 -19.55
CA PRO A 298 -15.36 -8.34 -20.75
C PRO A 298 -15.04 -6.85 -21.02
N ASN A 299 -14.59 -6.10 -20.03
CA ASN A 299 -14.22 -4.67 -20.15
C ASN A 299 -12.71 -4.45 -20.44
N ASN A 300 -12.08 -5.35 -21.14
CA ASN A 300 -10.64 -5.47 -21.25
C ASN A 300 -10.01 -4.45 -22.21
N ILE A 301 -9.81 -3.23 -21.76
CA ILE A 301 -8.98 -2.23 -22.45
C ILE A 301 -7.48 -2.54 -22.24
N LEU A 302 -7.14 -3.24 -21.15
CA LEU A 302 -5.80 -3.64 -20.75
C LEU A 302 -5.61 -5.15 -20.98
N PRO A 303 -4.45 -5.61 -21.49
CA PRO A 303 -4.27 -7.01 -21.88
C PRO A 303 -4.27 -7.99 -20.68
N TRP A 304 -3.83 -7.52 -19.47
CA TRP A 304 -3.66 -8.37 -18.30
C TRP A 304 -4.66 -8.04 -17.19
N THR A 305 -5.93 -7.93 -17.53
CA THR A 305 -7.06 -7.84 -16.58
C THR A 305 -7.84 -9.15 -16.56
N GLY A 306 -8.53 -9.46 -15.45
CA GLY A 306 -9.25 -10.70 -15.20
C GLY A 306 -8.64 -11.49 -14.04
N ARG A 307 -8.94 -12.79 -13.97
CA ARG A 307 -8.53 -13.68 -12.88
C ARG A 307 -7.14 -14.21 -13.10
N TYR A 308 -6.30 -14.00 -12.09
CA TYR A 308 -4.91 -14.46 -12.03
C TYR A 308 -4.59 -15.00 -10.63
N LYS A 309 -3.46 -15.65 -10.52
CA LYS A 309 -2.78 -15.86 -9.25
C LYS A 309 -1.58 -14.94 -9.19
N ASP A 310 -1.37 -14.30 -8.03
CA ASP A 310 -0.11 -13.58 -7.80
C ASP A 310 1.04 -14.56 -7.52
N GLY A 311 2.24 -14.05 -7.31
CA GLY A 311 3.41 -14.86 -7.07
C GLY A 311 3.36 -15.73 -5.81
N PHE A 312 2.38 -15.56 -4.94
CA PHE A 312 2.15 -16.35 -3.73
C PHE A 312 1.01 -17.36 -3.85
N ASP A 313 0.50 -17.60 -5.06
CA ASP A 313 -0.71 -18.38 -5.32
C ASP A 313 -2.01 -17.74 -4.78
N ASN A 314 -1.98 -16.48 -4.35
CA ASN A 314 -3.19 -15.78 -3.97
C ASN A 314 -4.07 -15.54 -5.19
N LYS A 315 -5.34 -15.88 -5.10
CA LYS A 315 -6.33 -15.56 -6.11
C LYS A 315 -6.60 -14.07 -6.15
N ILE A 316 -6.54 -13.44 -7.30
CA ILE A 316 -6.84 -12.03 -7.53
C ILE A 316 -7.57 -11.84 -8.83
N THR A 317 -8.49 -10.87 -8.88
CA THR A 317 -9.04 -10.37 -10.14
C THR A 317 -8.52 -8.96 -10.35
N MET A 318 -7.66 -8.80 -11.36
CA MET A 318 -7.10 -7.50 -11.75
C MET A 318 -8.09 -6.75 -12.63
N HIS A 319 -8.54 -5.59 -12.18
CA HIS A 319 -9.49 -4.74 -12.94
C HIS A 319 -8.79 -3.61 -13.68
N ALA A 320 -7.77 -3.02 -13.09
CA ALA A 320 -6.93 -2.02 -13.72
C ALA A 320 -5.52 -2.01 -13.11
N TYR A 321 -4.55 -1.57 -13.91
CA TYR A 321 -3.17 -1.33 -13.47
C TYR A 321 -2.56 -0.19 -14.29
N ALA A 322 -1.56 0.50 -13.73
CA ALA A 322 -0.83 1.55 -14.41
C ALA A 322 0.66 1.18 -14.51
N ASN A 323 1.00 0.37 -15.53
CA ASN A 323 2.40 0.11 -15.84
C ASN A 323 3.11 1.39 -16.26
N PRO A 324 4.40 1.52 -16.01
CA PRO A 324 5.20 2.65 -16.44
C PRO A 324 5.08 2.92 -17.94
N ASP A 325 4.95 4.18 -18.29
CA ASP A 325 5.01 4.69 -19.66
C ASP A 325 6.14 5.72 -19.80
N ALA A 326 6.38 6.19 -21.02
CA ALA A 326 7.45 7.13 -21.31
C ALA A 326 7.20 8.52 -20.69
N ASP A 327 5.96 8.88 -20.45
CA ASP A 327 5.58 10.22 -20.02
C ASP A 327 5.55 10.35 -18.49
N SER A 328 4.96 9.38 -17.79
CA SER A 328 4.75 9.45 -16.34
C SER A 328 5.61 8.49 -15.53
N ASN A 329 6.23 7.49 -16.16
CA ASN A 329 6.93 6.39 -15.50
C ASN A 329 6.05 5.68 -14.43
N GLY A 330 4.74 5.64 -14.64
CA GLY A 330 3.75 5.10 -13.69
C GLY A 330 3.54 5.95 -12.43
N ALA A 331 4.18 7.14 -12.36
CA ALA A 331 3.98 8.08 -11.24
C ALA A 331 2.66 8.85 -11.40
N GLY A 332 2.01 9.11 -10.26
CA GLY A 332 0.71 9.77 -10.28
C GLY A 332 0.05 9.84 -8.92
N TYR A 333 -1.27 9.93 -8.93
CA TYR A 333 -2.10 9.95 -7.73
C TYR A 333 -3.47 9.32 -8.01
N GLY A 334 -4.08 8.80 -6.96
CA GLY A 334 -5.45 8.28 -6.98
C GLY A 334 -6.46 9.28 -6.45
N ILE A 335 -7.68 9.23 -6.98
CA ILE A 335 -8.87 9.87 -6.40
C ILE A 335 -9.89 8.78 -6.15
N ILE A 336 -10.45 8.77 -4.95
CA ILE A 336 -11.47 7.80 -4.55
C ILE A 336 -12.74 8.57 -4.22
N LYS A 337 -13.83 8.24 -4.90
CA LYS A 337 -15.13 8.88 -4.71
C LYS A 337 -16.10 7.88 -4.11
N PHE A 338 -16.53 8.12 -2.88
CA PHE A 338 -17.55 7.31 -2.20
C PHE A 338 -18.94 7.86 -2.51
N ASN A 339 -19.81 7.04 -3.05
CA ASN A 339 -21.21 7.38 -3.26
C ASN A 339 -22.09 6.61 -2.26
N LYS A 340 -22.50 7.30 -1.19
CA LYS A 340 -23.30 6.70 -0.11
C LYS A 340 -24.72 6.32 -0.55
N GLU A 341 -25.30 7.02 -1.50
CA GLU A 341 -26.66 6.77 -1.95
C GLU A 341 -26.74 5.49 -2.80
N ARG A 342 -25.74 5.25 -3.63
CA ARG A 342 -25.67 4.07 -4.49
C ARG A 342 -24.87 2.92 -3.90
N ASN A 343 -24.18 3.16 -2.78
CA ASN A 343 -23.23 2.23 -2.18
C ASN A 343 -22.16 1.77 -3.19
N ASP A 344 -21.63 2.70 -3.97
CA ASP A 344 -20.56 2.46 -4.93
C ASP A 344 -19.33 3.31 -4.64
N VAL A 345 -18.18 2.87 -5.16
CA VAL A 345 -16.90 3.58 -5.08
C VAL A 345 -16.32 3.70 -6.47
N ILE A 346 -15.81 4.89 -6.80
CA ILE A 346 -15.11 5.14 -8.06
C ILE A 346 -13.63 5.35 -7.74
N PHE A 347 -12.79 4.55 -8.37
CA PHE A 347 -11.34 4.69 -8.34
C PHE A 347 -10.86 5.37 -9.61
N GLU A 348 -10.24 6.54 -9.47
CA GLU A 348 -9.57 7.26 -10.56
C GLU A 348 -8.06 7.22 -10.34
N CYS A 349 -7.29 7.12 -11.42
CA CYS A 349 -5.84 7.16 -11.37
C CYS A 349 -5.29 8.13 -12.43
N TRP A 350 -4.59 9.15 -11.97
CA TRP A 350 -4.13 10.27 -12.78
C TRP A 350 -2.61 10.25 -12.92
N PRO A 351 -2.07 10.33 -14.16
CA PRO A 351 -0.64 10.47 -14.39
C PRO A 351 -0.09 11.77 -13.79
N ARG A 352 1.16 11.73 -13.36
CA ARG A 352 1.85 12.85 -12.68
C ARG A 352 1.78 14.18 -13.44
N TYR A 353 1.97 14.14 -14.76
CA TYR A 353 2.08 15.35 -15.58
C TYR A 353 0.77 15.75 -16.28
N GLU A 354 -0.28 14.97 -16.09
CA GLU A 354 -1.59 15.33 -16.63
C GLU A 354 -2.14 16.57 -15.92
N ASP A 355 -2.57 17.55 -16.67
CA ASP A 355 -3.23 18.75 -16.12
C ASP A 355 -4.75 18.60 -16.20
N VAL A 356 -5.35 18.29 -15.06
CA VAL A 356 -6.82 18.05 -14.95
C VAL A 356 -7.67 19.29 -15.18
N ARG A 357 -7.08 20.48 -15.27
CA ARG A 357 -7.75 21.74 -15.56
C ARG A 357 -7.99 21.98 -17.05
N LEU A 358 -7.31 21.21 -17.90
CA LEU A 358 -7.44 21.30 -19.35
C LEU A 358 -8.72 20.62 -19.84
N ASN A 359 -9.13 20.94 -21.06
CA ASN A 359 -10.25 20.27 -21.70
C ASN A 359 -9.91 18.82 -21.99
N ASN A 360 -10.73 17.89 -21.50
CA ASN A 360 -10.61 16.45 -21.72
C ASN A 360 -9.30 15.81 -21.17
N PRO A 361 -8.98 15.98 -19.87
CA PRO A 361 -7.82 15.39 -19.24
C PRO A 361 -7.96 13.84 -19.23
N LYS A 362 -6.82 13.15 -19.26
CA LYS A 362 -6.80 11.69 -19.39
C LYS A 362 -6.24 11.01 -18.14
N GLN A 363 -7.01 10.12 -17.60
CA GLN A 363 -6.52 9.16 -16.62
C GLN A 363 -5.59 8.12 -17.28
N PHE A 364 -4.88 7.31 -16.47
CA PHE A 364 -4.22 6.14 -17.00
C PHE A 364 -5.21 5.27 -17.79
N LYS A 365 -4.67 4.55 -18.78
CA LYS A 365 -5.51 3.66 -19.62
C LYS A 365 -6.22 2.61 -18.75
N GLY A 366 -7.51 2.42 -18.99
CA GLY A 366 -8.34 1.47 -18.24
C GLY A 366 -9.01 2.05 -16.99
N TRP A 367 -8.80 3.31 -16.69
CA TRP A 367 -9.42 4.03 -15.57
C TRP A 367 -10.49 5.01 -16.07
N PRO A 368 -11.51 5.40 -15.27
CA PRO A 368 -11.77 4.99 -13.89
C PRO A 368 -12.40 3.59 -13.77
N ILE A 369 -12.36 3.03 -12.55
CA ILE A 369 -13.08 1.79 -12.20
C ILE A 369 -14.17 2.13 -11.17
N THR A 370 -15.40 1.71 -11.46
CA THR A 370 -16.53 1.83 -10.51
C THR A 370 -16.86 0.45 -9.96
N VAL A 371 -16.97 0.35 -8.65
CA VAL A 371 -17.29 -0.89 -7.93
C VAL A 371 -18.52 -0.70 -7.04
N SER A 372 -19.41 -1.70 -7.02
CA SER A 372 -20.51 -1.76 -6.07
C SER A 372 -20.07 -2.51 -4.81
N LEU A 373 -20.48 -2.02 -3.65
CA LEU A 373 -20.26 -2.67 -2.35
C LEU A 373 -21.50 -3.45 -1.89
N ASN A 374 -22.48 -3.67 -2.78
CA ASN A 374 -23.69 -4.44 -2.49
C ASN A 374 -23.47 -5.94 -2.63
#